data_18f99370b0035af3d5a9549af316c77d
#
_entry.id   18f99370b0035af3d5a9549af316c77d
#
_cell.length_a   1.000
_cell.length_b   1.000
_cell.length_c   1.000
_cell.angle_alpha   90.00
_cell.angle_beta   90.00
_cell.angle_gamma   90.00
#
_symmetry.space_group_name_H-M   'P 1'
#
loop_
_entity.id
_entity.type
_entity.pdbx_description
1 polymer ?
#
loop_
_entity_poly.entity_id
_entity_poly.type
_entity_poly.pdbx_seq_one_letter_code
_entity_poly.pdbx_strand_id
1 'polypeptide(L)'
;MTWLKPISIDEHAQSSYAAYFEELEARLKDPATVRPELVRDTLALALHGRPYSVLLADSPLLALNLDSRNITFEAEYYMATDHERFQRVKPLLWLWKSMDLSPMGQNPVFGIPLRRVLAGFIFNSVGRDFKCWQNVEFSVGYNMDVGNDVVVHRNVLLDDIGGIELHDGASVSDYVNIYSHTHSVLDGADVTLRRTVIGRGARLTYHSTILAGSVVSDDAMLATHALLRGDILPHGIAMGLPARVTRMKMRDTQPDEAAGYDVNSAQLVRVPDRKANPQFPDPTPNQTRLPDGDAALEARATRMKAALPKG
;
A
#
# COMPACT_ATOMS: atom_id res chain seq x y z
N MET A 1 -14.98 9.16 -3.90
CA MET A 1 -14.21 10.40 -3.75
C MET A 1 -14.61 11.33 -4.88
N THR A 2 -15.36 12.37 -4.56
CA THR A 2 -16.07 13.25 -5.52
C THR A 2 -15.19 14.38 -6.11
N TRP A 3 -13.97 14.55 -5.61
CA TRP A 3 -13.10 15.66 -6.02
C TRP A 3 -12.32 15.40 -7.32
N LEU A 4 -12.29 14.17 -7.83
CA LEU A 4 -11.69 13.90 -9.13
C LEU A 4 -12.70 14.25 -10.23
N LYS A 5 -12.36 15.21 -11.05
CA LYS A 5 -13.16 15.59 -12.21
C LYS A 5 -13.26 14.41 -13.19
N PRO A 6 -14.45 14.01 -13.63
CA PRO A 6 -14.59 13.06 -14.71
C PRO A 6 -13.91 13.59 -15.98
N ILE A 7 -13.13 12.74 -16.62
CA ILE A 7 -12.44 13.05 -17.88
C ILE A 7 -12.98 12.09 -18.91
N SER A 8 -13.54 12.62 -19.98
CA SER A 8 -13.90 11.83 -21.17
C SER A 8 -12.70 11.70 -22.09
N ILE A 9 -12.55 10.52 -22.65
CA ILE A 9 -11.58 10.21 -23.72
C ILE A 9 -12.37 9.82 -24.98
N ASP A 10 -11.64 9.65 -26.08
CA ASP A 10 -12.20 9.15 -27.33
C ASP A 10 -13.02 7.86 -27.12
N GLU A 11 -14.21 7.74 -27.75
CA GLU A 11 -15.12 6.62 -27.55
C GLU A 11 -14.53 5.28 -27.97
N HIS A 12 -13.71 5.26 -29.02
CA HIS A 12 -13.03 4.05 -29.46
C HIS A 12 -12.00 3.59 -28.42
N ALA A 13 -11.24 4.51 -27.82
CA ALA A 13 -10.31 4.19 -26.74
C ALA A 13 -11.06 3.68 -25.50
N GLN A 14 -12.15 4.33 -25.12
CA GLN A 14 -12.99 3.94 -23.98
C GLN A 14 -13.53 2.51 -24.14
N SER A 15 -14.13 2.20 -25.30
CA SER A 15 -14.68 0.86 -25.57
C SER A 15 -13.60 -0.22 -25.64
N SER A 16 -12.45 0.10 -26.26
CA SER A 16 -11.33 -0.83 -26.35
C SER A 16 -10.73 -1.16 -24.97
N TYR A 17 -10.61 -0.16 -24.09
CA TYR A 17 -10.10 -0.40 -22.72
C TYR A 17 -11.10 -1.21 -21.90
N ALA A 18 -12.40 -0.92 -22.01
CA ALA A 18 -13.43 -1.68 -21.32
C ALA A 18 -13.40 -3.16 -21.72
N ALA A 19 -13.39 -3.43 -23.03
CA ALA A 19 -13.31 -4.80 -23.56
C ALA A 19 -12.05 -5.54 -23.08
N TYR A 20 -10.90 -4.85 -23.07
CA TYR A 20 -9.64 -5.43 -22.56
C TYR A 20 -9.75 -5.83 -21.09
N PHE A 21 -10.33 -4.97 -20.22
CA PHE A 21 -10.45 -5.28 -18.80
C PHE A 21 -11.45 -6.38 -18.53
N GLU A 22 -12.56 -6.43 -19.26
CA GLU A 22 -13.55 -7.51 -19.18
C GLU A 22 -12.93 -8.86 -19.56
N GLU A 23 -12.16 -8.90 -20.67
CA GLU A 23 -11.45 -10.10 -21.09
C GLU A 23 -10.39 -10.53 -20.06
N LEU A 24 -9.56 -9.60 -19.59
CA LEU A 24 -8.52 -9.90 -18.60
C LEU A 24 -9.14 -10.46 -17.32
N GLU A 25 -10.19 -9.84 -16.81
CA GLU A 25 -10.89 -10.28 -15.60
C GLU A 25 -11.55 -11.66 -15.79
N ALA A 26 -12.17 -11.90 -16.94
CA ALA A 26 -12.77 -13.19 -17.28
C ALA A 26 -11.69 -14.30 -17.30
N ARG A 27 -10.55 -14.04 -17.93
CA ARG A 27 -9.42 -14.98 -17.94
C ARG A 27 -8.85 -15.24 -16.56
N LEU A 28 -8.74 -14.20 -15.71
CA LEU A 28 -8.23 -14.37 -14.34
C LEU A 28 -9.19 -15.14 -13.42
N LYS A 29 -10.50 -15.11 -13.70
CA LYS A 29 -11.54 -15.90 -13.01
C LYS A 29 -11.58 -17.35 -13.47
N ASP A 30 -11.13 -17.65 -14.68
CA ASP A 30 -11.12 -19.01 -15.21
C ASP A 30 -10.04 -19.85 -14.53
N PRO A 31 -10.42 -20.93 -13.80
CA PRO A 31 -9.46 -21.79 -13.12
C PRO A 31 -8.53 -22.56 -14.08
N ALA A 32 -8.88 -22.66 -15.37
CA ALA A 32 -8.01 -23.27 -16.38
C ALA A 32 -6.89 -22.34 -16.85
N THR A 33 -6.96 -21.06 -16.51
CA THR A 33 -5.94 -20.08 -16.93
C THR A 33 -4.63 -20.27 -16.18
N VAL A 34 -3.57 -20.54 -16.92
CA VAL A 34 -2.20 -20.58 -16.40
C VAL A 34 -1.67 -19.14 -16.30
N ARG A 35 -1.76 -18.53 -15.11
CA ARG A 35 -1.41 -17.13 -14.89
C ARG A 35 -0.03 -16.70 -15.42
N PRO A 36 1.07 -17.46 -15.22
CA PRO A 36 2.36 -17.12 -15.81
C PRO A 36 2.32 -16.98 -17.34
N GLU A 37 1.57 -17.82 -18.02
CA GLU A 37 1.42 -17.79 -19.48
C GLU A 37 0.59 -16.59 -19.92
N LEU A 38 -0.55 -16.35 -19.25
CA LEU A 38 -1.36 -15.16 -19.47
C LEU A 38 -0.51 -13.88 -19.35
N VAL A 39 0.29 -13.78 -18.31
CA VAL A 39 1.10 -12.57 -18.03
C VAL A 39 2.20 -12.39 -19.08
N ARG A 40 3.01 -13.42 -19.37
CA ARG A 40 4.08 -13.30 -20.35
C ARG A 40 3.55 -12.94 -21.76
N ASP A 41 2.42 -13.55 -22.16
CA ASP A 41 1.80 -13.29 -23.45
C ASP A 41 1.21 -11.87 -23.52
N THR A 42 0.58 -11.42 -22.43
CA THR A 42 0.11 -10.03 -22.28
C THR A 42 1.26 -9.05 -22.39
N LEU A 43 2.36 -9.26 -21.66
CA LEU A 43 3.54 -8.38 -21.69
C LEU A 43 4.21 -8.38 -23.06
N ALA A 44 4.31 -9.54 -23.73
CA ALA A 44 4.89 -9.64 -25.07
C ALA A 44 4.11 -8.79 -26.09
N LEU A 45 2.78 -8.86 -26.05
CA LEU A 45 1.93 -8.06 -26.94
C LEU A 45 1.91 -6.59 -26.53
N ALA A 46 1.73 -6.29 -25.25
CA ALA A 46 1.57 -4.92 -24.79
C ALA A 46 2.86 -4.09 -24.90
N LEU A 47 4.03 -4.66 -24.60
CA LEU A 47 5.29 -3.93 -24.57
C LEU A 47 6.07 -4.02 -25.89
N HIS A 48 5.86 -5.09 -26.66
CA HIS A 48 6.67 -5.37 -27.84
C HIS A 48 5.86 -5.56 -29.12
N GLY A 49 4.52 -5.60 -29.04
CA GLY A 49 3.63 -5.76 -30.21
C GLY A 49 3.78 -7.10 -30.93
N ARG A 50 4.34 -8.14 -30.26
CA ARG A 50 4.67 -9.42 -30.86
C ARG A 50 4.26 -10.59 -29.96
N PRO A 51 3.84 -11.73 -30.52
CA PRO A 51 3.58 -12.94 -29.74
C PRO A 51 4.83 -13.40 -28.98
N TYR A 52 4.66 -13.97 -27.78
CA TYR A 52 5.76 -14.47 -26.97
C TYR A 52 6.66 -15.47 -27.68
N SER A 53 6.07 -16.40 -28.46
CA SER A 53 6.84 -17.39 -29.24
C SER A 53 7.79 -16.77 -30.24
N VAL A 54 7.41 -15.66 -30.85
CA VAL A 54 8.24 -14.92 -31.80
C VAL A 54 9.37 -14.19 -31.06
N LEU A 55 9.06 -13.54 -29.93
CA LEU A 55 10.09 -12.91 -29.10
C LEU A 55 11.09 -13.93 -28.55
N LEU A 56 10.63 -15.11 -28.17
CA LEU A 56 11.52 -16.17 -27.66
C LEU A 56 12.51 -16.65 -28.72
N ALA A 57 12.10 -16.69 -29.99
CA ALA A 57 12.99 -17.05 -31.10
C ALA A 57 13.99 -15.94 -31.43
N ASP A 58 13.55 -14.68 -31.46
CA ASP A 58 14.35 -13.55 -31.94
C ASP A 58 15.16 -12.86 -30.82
N SER A 59 14.66 -12.87 -29.61
CA SER A 59 15.24 -12.16 -28.46
C SER A 59 15.03 -12.96 -27.17
N PRO A 60 15.69 -14.12 -27.01
CA PRO A 60 15.38 -15.07 -25.94
C PRO A 60 15.59 -14.50 -24.53
N LEU A 61 16.62 -13.68 -24.31
CA LEU A 61 16.86 -13.07 -23.00
C LEU A 61 15.73 -12.12 -22.59
N LEU A 62 15.20 -11.34 -23.55
CA LEU A 62 14.06 -10.46 -23.29
C LEU A 62 12.83 -11.30 -23.01
N ALA A 63 12.50 -12.27 -23.84
CA ALA A 63 11.33 -13.12 -23.69
C ALA A 63 11.34 -13.88 -22.35
N LEU A 64 12.47 -14.46 -21.96
CA LEU A 64 12.61 -15.17 -20.69
C LEU A 64 12.29 -14.28 -19.48
N ASN A 65 12.62 -12.98 -19.53
CA ASN A 65 12.34 -12.04 -18.46
C ASN A 65 10.88 -11.54 -18.45
N LEU A 66 10.08 -11.82 -19.47
CA LEU A 66 8.63 -11.57 -19.41
C LEU A 66 7.87 -12.66 -18.65
N ASP A 67 8.46 -13.83 -18.49
CA ASP A 67 7.85 -14.96 -17.77
C ASP A 67 8.20 -14.90 -16.29
N SER A 68 7.17 -14.75 -15.45
CA SER A 68 7.32 -14.64 -13.99
C SER A 68 7.97 -15.85 -13.32
N ARG A 69 8.05 -16.98 -14.00
CA ARG A 69 8.75 -18.19 -13.53
C ARG A 69 10.26 -18.06 -13.55
N ASN A 70 10.79 -17.11 -14.35
CA ASN A 70 12.23 -16.90 -14.54
C ASN A 70 12.79 -15.70 -13.77
N ILE A 71 11.95 -15.01 -12.99
CA ILE A 71 12.36 -13.86 -12.18
C ILE A 71 12.16 -14.14 -10.69
N THR A 72 12.79 -13.36 -9.83
CA THR A 72 12.58 -13.39 -8.39
C THR A 72 12.23 -12.00 -7.87
N PHE A 73 11.45 -11.96 -6.79
CA PHE A 73 11.21 -10.77 -6.00
C PHE A 73 11.96 -10.87 -4.67
N GLU A 74 12.30 -9.74 -4.07
CA GLU A 74 12.97 -9.70 -2.77
C GLU A 74 12.21 -10.48 -1.70
N ALA A 75 10.89 -10.43 -1.71
CA ALA A 75 10.04 -11.14 -0.76
C ALA A 75 10.27 -12.67 -0.76
N GLU A 76 10.73 -13.26 -1.86
CA GLU A 76 11.00 -14.70 -1.94
C GLU A 76 12.21 -15.13 -1.11
N TYR A 77 13.07 -14.18 -0.72
CA TYR A 77 14.23 -14.44 0.14
C TYR A 77 13.90 -14.39 1.64
N TYR A 78 12.70 -13.94 2.02
CA TYR A 78 12.28 -13.87 3.42
C TYR A 78 11.59 -15.14 3.87
N MET A 79 12.07 -15.73 4.98
CA MET A 79 11.46 -16.92 5.59
C MET A 79 10.01 -16.69 6.06
N ALA A 80 9.63 -15.44 6.27
CA ALA A 80 8.29 -15.05 6.69
C ALA A 80 7.27 -15.05 5.53
N THR A 81 7.71 -15.17 4.29
CA THR A 81 6.84 -15.18 3.12
C THR A 81 6.17 -16.55 2.97
N ASP A 82 4.83 -16.56 2.87
CA ASP A 82 4.09 -17.75 2.48
C ASP A 82 4.34 -18.03 0.99
N HIS A 83 5.22 -18.99 0.73
CA HIS A 83 5.68 -19.28 -0.62
C HIS A 83 4.53 -19.72 -1.54
N GLU A 84 3.59 -20.52 -1.05
CA GLU A 84 2.47 -21.00 -1.86
C GLU A 84 1.54 -19.85 -2.27
N ARG A 85 1.16 -18.99 -1.33
CA ARG A 85 0.37 -17.79 -1.61
C ARG A 85 1.12 -16.86 -2.56
N PHE A 86 2.42 -16.68 -2.35
CA PHE A 86 3.23 -15.80 -3.18
C PHE A 86 3.28 -16.27 -4.64
N GLN A 87 3.50 -17.56 -4.89
CA GLN A 87 3.53 -18.09 -6.26
C GLN A 87 2.21 -17.90 -7.01
N ARG A 88 1.08 -17.82 -6.31
CA ARG A 88 -0.23 -17.53 -6.95
C ARG A 88 -0.37 -16.08 -7.40
N VAL A 89 0.23 -15.13 -6.69
CA VAL A 89 0.12 -13.69 -6.98
C VAL A 89 1.32 -13.15 -7.76
N LYS A 90 2.46 -13.80 -7.70
CA LYS A 90 3.72 -13.39 -8.35
C LYS A 90 3.57 -13.02 -9.83
N PRO A 91 2.86 -13.79 -10.68
CA PRO A 91 2.66 -13.40 -12.07
C PRO A 91 1.94 -12.05 -12.21
N LEU A 92 0.94 -11.80 -11.36
CA LEU A 92 0.16 -10.57 -11.40
C LEU A 92 0.94 -9.37 -10.85
N LEU A 93 1.80 -9.57 -9.84
CA LEU A 93 2.74 -8.57 -9.38
C LEU A 93 3.74 -8.19 -10.49
N TRP A 94 4.19 -9.20 -11.26
CA TRP A 94 5.08 -8.95 -12.40
C TRP A 94 4.37 -8.19 -13.52
N LEU A 95 3.11 -8.52 -13.81
CA LEU A 95 2.29 -7.76 -14.77
C LEU A 95 2.11 -6.31 -14.30
N TRP A 96 1.74 -6.11 -13.04
CA TRP A 96 1.59 -4.77 -12.44
C TRP A 96 2.85 -3.94 -12.62
N LYS A 97 3.99 -4.44 -12.13
CA LYS A 97 5.27 -3.73 -12.16
C LYS A 97 5.74 -3.44 -13.59
N SER A 98 5.61 -4.40 -14.48
CA SER A 98 6.06 -4.25 -15.88
C SER A 98 5.18 -3.27 -16.65
N MET A 99 3.87 -3.28 -16.43
CA MET A 99 2.96 -2.33 -17.06
C MET A 99 3.18 -0.90 -16.56
N ASP A 100 3.57 -0.70 -15.30
CA ASP A 100 3.88 0.62 -14.75
C ASP A 100 5.07 1.30 -15.45
N LEU A 101 5.95 0.53 -16.07
CA LEU A 101 7.06 1.05 -16.89
C LEU A 101 6.65 1.38 -18.33
N SER A 102 5.40 1.16 -18.71
CA SER A 102 4.86 1.39 -20.04
C SER A 102 3.98 2.64 -20.13
N PRO A 103 3.78 3.20 -21.35
CA PRO A 103 2.82 4.29 -21.56
C PRO A 103 1.40 3.94 -21.06
N MET A 104 0.98 2.66 -21.12
CA MET A 104 -0.32 2.22 -20.65
C MET A 104 -0.45 2.35 -19.13
N GLY A 105 0.55 1.92 -18.37
CA GLY A 105 0.55 2.06 -16.92
C GLY A 105 0.67 3.51 -16.45
N GLN A 106 1.32 4.37 -17.25
CA GLN A 106 1.43 5.81 -16.96
C GLN A 106 0.14 6.58 -17.28
N ASN A 107 -0.72 6.06 -18.12
CA ASN A 107 -2.02 6.66 -18.46
C ASN A 107 -3.06 6.35 -17.36
N PRO A 108 -3.53 7.32 -16.55
CA PRO A 108 -4.48 7.05 -15.47
C PRO A 108 -5.78 6.39 -15.92
N VAL A 109 -6.25 6.71 -17.13
CA VAL A 109 -7.51 6.18 -17.67
C VAL A 109 -7.42 4.68 -17.97
N PHE A 110 -6.24 4.18 -18.27
CA PHE A 110 -5.98 2.75 -18.44
C PHE A 110 -5.39 2.13 -17.16
N GLY A 111 -4.37 2.75 -16.57
CA GLY A 111 -3.60 2.16 -15.49
C GLY A 111 -4.37 2.00 -14.18
N ILE A 112 -5.28 2.93 -13.83
CA ILE A 112 -6.09 2.81 -12.60
C ILE A 112 -7.08 1.63 -12.70
N PRO A 113 -7.87 1.47 -13.79
CA PRO A 113 -8.70 0.29 -13.96
C PRO A 113 -7.90 -1.02 -14.00
N LEU A 114 -6.76 -1.06 -14.70
CA LEU A 114 -5.88 -2.24 -14.71
C LEU A 114 -5.49 -2.66 -13.29
N ARG A 115 -4.97 -1.72 -12.49
CA ARG A 115 -4.53 -2.00 -11.12
C ARG A 115 -5.69 -2.40 -10.21
N ARG A 116 -6.89 -1.87 -10.45
CA ARG A 116 -8.11 -2.30 -9.72
C ARG A 116 -8.48 -3.74 -10.03
N VAL A 117 -8.42 -4.15 -11.30
CA VAL A 117 -8.64 -5.56 -11.70
C VAL A 117 -7.59 -6.45 -11.03
N LEU A 118 -6.30 -6.12 -11.17
CA LEU A 118 -5.22 -6.92 -10.61
C LEU A 118 -5.29 -7.02 -9.07
N ALA A 119 -5.62 -5.91 -8.38
CA ALA A 119 -5.80 -5.87 -6.93
C ALA A 119 -6.83 -6.89 -6.44
N GLY A 120 -7.91 -7.11 -7.19
CA GLY A 120 -8.93 -8.11 -6.87
C GLY A 120 -8.42 -9.57 -6.85
N PHE A 121 -7.26 -9.82 -7.45
CA PHE A 121 -6.63 -11.16 -7.51
C PHE A 121 -5.31 -11.26 -6.74
N ILE A 122 -4.75 -10.13 -6.32
CA ILE A 122 -3.50 -10.04 -5.57
C ILE A 122 -3.78 -9.85 -4.08
N PHE A 123 -4.62 -8.88 -3.70
CA PHE A 123 -4.87 -8.51 -2.31
C PHE A 123 -5.75 -9.52 -1.58
N ASN A 124 -5.64 -9.55 -0.27
CA ASN A 124 -6.54 -10.32 0.57
C ASN A 124 -7.98 -9.80 0.44
N SER A 125 -8.16 -8.48 0.46
CA SER A 125 -9.43 -7.83 0.17
C SER A 125 -9.24 -6.47 -0.50
N VAL A 126 -10.18 -6.10 -1.40
CA VAL A 126 -10.23 -4.77 -2.00
C VAL A 126 -11.67 -4.31 -2.17
N GLY A 127 -11.95 -3.12 -1.67
CA GLY A 127 -13.26 -2.48 -1.76
C GLY A 127 -13.51 -1.81 -3.12
N ARG A 128 -14.72 -1.26 -3.26
CA ARG A 128 -15.11 -0.52 -4.47
C ARG A 128 -14.28 0.76 -4.61
N ASP A 129 -14.14 1.22 -5.87
CA ASP A 129 -13.53 2.50 -6.23
C ASP A 129 -12.09 2.70 -5.73
N PHE A 130 -11.36 1.60 -5.51
CA PHE A 130 -9.92 1.67 -5.28
C PHE A 130 -9.23 2.35 -6.45
N LYS A 131 -8.44 3.38 -6.16
CA LYS A 131 -7.65 4.13 -7.13
C LYS A 131 -6.18 4.04 -6.77
N CYS A 132 -5.39 3.44 -7.65
CA CYS A 132 -3.96 3.31 -7.49
C CYS A 132 -3.23 3.86 -8.71
N TRP A 133 -2.35 4.82 -8.49
CA TRP A 133 -1.48 5.38 -9.53
C TRP A 133 -0.29 4.46 -9.80
N GLN A 134 0.55 4.85 -10.74
CA GLN A 134 1.72 4.08 -11.16
C GLN A 134 2.84 4.05 -10.09
N ASN A 135 3.73 3.08 -10.25
CA ASN A 135 4.91 2.88 -9.40
C ASN A 135 4.56 2.69 -7.92
N VAL A 136 3.47 2.00 -7.63
CA VAL A 136 3.17 1.52 -6.29
C VAL A 136 3.72 0.10 -6.17
N GLU A 137 4.58 -0.11 -5.19
CA GLU A 137 5.24 -1.39 -4.94
C GLU A 137 4.67 -2.06 -3.70
N PHE A 138 4.56 -3.39 -3.76
CA PHE A 138 4.17 -4.28 -2.66
C PHE A 138 5.27 -5.30 -2.44
N SER A 139 5.44 -5.74 -1.18
CA SER A 139 6.36 -6.84 -0.90
C SER A 139 5.75 -8.19 -1.32
N VAL A 140 4.54 -8.48 -0.89
CA VAL A 140 3.85 -9.74 -1.21
C VAL A 140 2.45 -9.54 -1.80
N GLY A 141 1.79 -8.42 -1.55
CA GLY A 141 0.46 -8.04 -2.03
C GLY A 141 -0.67 -8.78 -1.33
N TYR A 142 -0.54 -10.05 -1.04
CA TYR A 142 -1.60 -10.89 -0.48
C TYR A 142 -1.90 -10.63 1.01
N ASN A 143 -1.16 -9.76 1.68
CA ASN A 143 -1.42 -9.31 3.05
C ASN A 143 -1.97 -7.88 3.10
N MET A 144 -2.45 -7.36 1.97
CA MET A 144 -3.14 -6.08 1.88
C MET A 144 -4.64 -6.24 2.10
N ASP A 145 -5.21 -5.44 3.01
CA ASP A 145 -6.64 -5.26 3.16
C ASP A 145 -7.00 -3.81 2.83
N VAL A 146 -7.82 -3.61 1.79
CA VAL A 146 -8.13 -2.28 1.26
C VAL A 146 -9.64 -2.06 1.26
N GLY A 147 -10.08 -1.01 1.91
CA GLY A 147 -11.49 -0.59 1.99
C GLY A 147 -11.99 0.10 0.72
N ASN A 148 -13.19 0.70 0.85
CA ASN A 148 -13.83 1.44 -0.23
C ASN A 148 -13.21 2.82 -0.40
N ASP A 149 -13.23 3.34 -1.64
CA ASP A 149 -12.82 4.72 -1.96
C ASP A 149 -11.38 5.07 -1.56
N VAL A 150 -10.52 4.08 -1.37
CA VAL A 150 -9.10 4.27 -1.04
C VAL A 150 -8.34 4.79 -2.24
N VAL A 151 -7.45 5.74 -1.98
CA VAL A 151 -6.58 6.32 -3.01
C VAL A 151 -5.12 6.16 -2.61
N VAL A 152 -4.33 5.55 -3.49
CA VAL A 152 -2.88 5.45 -3.37
C VAL A 152 -2.24 6.13 -4.57
N HIS A 153 -1.47 7.18 -4.31
CA HIS A 153 -0.76 7.92 -5.34
C HIS A 153 0.54 7.22 -5.78
N ARG A 154 1.26 7.85 -6.70
CA ARG A 154 2.45 7.27 -7.35
C ARG A 154 3.66 7.15 -6.42
N ASN A 155 4.55 6.22 -6.76
CA ASN A 155 5.83 6.01 -6.05
C ASN A 155 5.65 5.73 -4.56
N VAL A 156 4.65 4.97 -4.19
CA VAL A 156 4.36 4.54 -2.82
C VAL A 156 4.91 3.14 -2.61
N LEU A 157 5.57 2.92 -1.48
CA LEU A 157 5.95 1.59 -1.03
C LEU A 157 5.00 1.10 0.07
N LEU A 158 4.41 -0.06 -0.16
CA LEU A 158 3.55 -0.79 0.78
C LEU A 158 4.24 -2.11 1.13
N ASP A 159 5.07 -2.09 2.16
CA ASP A 159 5.73 -3.31 2.61
C ASP A 159 4.78 -4.13 3.48
N ASP A 160 4.05 -5.00 2.84
CA ASP A 160 2.92 -5.73 3.41
C ASP A 160 3.26 -7.13 3.92
N ILE A 161 4.53 -7.48 4.16
CA ILE A 161 4.91 -8.81 4.67
C ILE A 161 4.19 -9.11 5.98
N GLY A 162 4.11 -8.13 6.90
CA GLY A 162 3.40 -8.23 8.19
C GLY A 162 1.93 -7.82 8.14
N GLY A 163 1.45 -7.35 6.96
CA GLY A 163 0.09 -6.92 6.71
C GLY A 163 -0.13 -5.40 6.82
N ILE A 164 -0.90 -4.87 5.90
CA ILE A 164 -1.32 -3.46 5.87
C ILE A 164 -2.84 -3.39 5.67
N GLU A 165 -3.49 -2.59 6.48
CA GLU A 165 -4.90 -2.23 6.33
C GLU A 165 -5.04 -0.77 5.92
N LEU A 166 -5.72 -0.51 4.80
CA LEU A 166 -6.13 0.82 4.37
C LEU A 166 -7.66 0.87 4.43
N HIS A 167 -8.21 1.55 5.41
CA HIS A 167 -9.66 1.62 5.61
C HIS A 167 -10.33 2.60 4.65
N ASP A 168 -11.69 2.59 4.63
CA ASP A 168 -12.51 3.38 3.71
C ASP A 168 -12.08 4.85 3.64
N GLY A 169 -11.90 5.36 2.42
CA GLY A 169 -11.54 6.74 2.16
C GLY A 169 -10.11 7.12 2.56
N ALA A 170 -9.26 6.18 3.00
CA ALA A 170 -7.86 6.46 3.27
C ALA A 170 -7.14 7.00 2.02
N SER A 171 -6.28 8.00 2.22
CA SER A 171 -5.55 8.67 1.15
C SER A 171 -4.05 8.65 1.42
N VAL A 172 -3.30 7.98 0.52
CA VAL A 172 -1.86 7.86 0.58
C VAL A 172 -1.26 8.68 -0.56
N SER A 173 -0.55 9.77 -0.23
CA SER A 173 0.06 10.68 -1.22
C SER A 173 1.35 10.12 -1.80
N ASP A 174 1.90 10.83 -2.79
CA ASP A 174 3.11 10.42 -3.49
C ASP A 174 4.30 10.22 -2.54
N TYR A 175 5.13 9.20 -2.82
CA TYR A 175 6.37 8.88 -2.11
C TYR A 175 6.18 8.53 -0.62
N VAL A 176 5.00 8.14 -0.20
CA VAL A 176 4.77 7.60 1.14
C VAL A 176 5.30 6.18 1.22
N ASN A 177 5.94 5.84 2.35
CA ASN A 177 6.38 4.49 2.64
C ASN A 177 5.66 3.95 3.88
N ILE A 178 5.03 2.78 3.75
CA ILE A 178 4.35 2.09 4.84
C ILE A 178 5.01 0.74 5.04
N TYR A 179 5.55 0.52 6.24
CA TYR A 179 6.22 -0.72 6.61
C TYR A 179 5.35 -1.55 7.56
N SER A 180 5.42 -2.86 7.42
CA SER A 180 4.78 -3.82 8.33
C SER A 180 5.77 -4.86 8.88
N HIS A 181 7.07 -4.71 8.62
CA HIS A 181 8.11 -5.48 9.29
C HIS A 181 9.25 -4.59 9.77
N THR A 182 10.07 -5.12 10.64
CA THR A 182 11.30 -4.48 11.12
C THR A 182 12.36 -5.53 11.46
N HIS A 183 13.62 -5.14 11.40
CA HIS A 183 14.74 -5.98 11.80
C HIS A 183 15.23 -5.61 13.18
N SER A 184 15.83 -6.57 13.89
CA SER A 184 16.56 -6.30 15.11
C SER A 184 17.85 -5.52 14.81
N VAL A 185 18.17 -4.53 15.62
CA VAL A 185 19.45 -3.83 15.53
C VAL A 185 20.64 -4.68 15.97
N LEU A 186 20.38 -5.78 16.67
CA LEU A 186 21.41 -6.69 17.19
C LEU A 186 21.58 -7.93 16.31
N ASP A 187 20.51 -8.34 15.62
CA ASP A 187 20.49 -9.50 14.73
C ASP A 187 19.66 -9.17 13.49
N GLY A 188 20.34 -8.88 12.40
CA GLY A 188 19.70 -8.49 11.14
C GLY A 188 18.87 -9.62 10.49
N ALA A 189 19.12 -10.88 10.85
CA ALA A 189 18.35 -12.02 10.37
C ALA A 189 16.99 -12.14 11.09
N ASP A 190 16.83 -11.47 12.23
CA ASP A 190 15.60 -11.49 13.02
C ASP A 190 14.59 -10.49 12.45
N VAL A 191 13.57 -11.02 11.78
CA VAL A 191 12.46 -10.26 11.18
C VAL A 191 11.25 -10.29 12.11
N THR A 192 10.78 -9.13 12.53
CA THR A 192 9.56 -8.98 13.34
C THR A 192 8.45 -8.41 12.47
N LEU A 193 7.36 -9.14 12.32
CA LEU A 193 6.18 -8.72 11.59
C LEU A 193 5.21 -7.95 12.50
N ARG A 194 4.68 -6.82 12.01
CA ARG A 194 3.71 -6.00 12.74
C ARG A 194 2.77 -5.34 11.74
N ARG A 195 1.50 -5.70 11.83
CA ARG A 195 0.47 -5.09 10.99
C ARG A 195 0.40 -3.58 11.21
N THR A 196 0.32 -2.83 10.12
CA THR A 196 0.18 -1.37 10.12
C THR A 196 -1.21 -1.01 9.62
N VAL A 197 -1.89 -0.07 10.31
CA VAL A 197 -3.28 0.27 10.04
C VAL A 197 -3.43 1.75 9.72
N ILE A 198 -4.11 2.05 8.62
CA ILE A 198 -4.49 3.40 8.20
C ILE A 198 -6.01 3.50 8.24
N GLY A 199 -6.53 4.26 9.20
CA GLY A 199 -7.95 4.39 9.53
C GLY A 199 -8.76 5.11 8.46
N ARG A 200 -10.09 5.14 8.67
CA ARG A 200 -11.04 5.73 7.73
C ARG A 200 -10.80 7.21 7.53
N GLY A 201 -10.75 7.65 6.27
CA GLY A 201 -10.53 9.05 5.91
C GLY A 201 -9.17 9.60 6.35
N ALA A 202 -8.28 8.77 6.88
CA ALA A 202 -6.93 9.18 7.25
C ALA A 202 -6.12 9.63 6.03
N ARG A 203 -5.22 10.59 6.22
CA ARG A 203 -4.39 11.15 5.15
C ARG A 203 -2.93 11.04 5.49
N LEU A 204 -2.20 10.36 4.63
CA LEU A 204 -0.73 10.31 4.64
C LEU A 204 -0.22 11.25 3.57
N THR A 205 0.54 12.29 3.97
CA THR A 205 0.98 13.28 3.01
C THR A 205 2.39 13.02 2.52
N TYR A 206 2.79 13.73 1.48
CA TYR A 206 3.99 13.47 0.66
C TYR A 206 5.23 13.10 1.47
N HIS A 207 5.95 12.07 1.03
CA HIS A 207 7.22 11.62 1.60
C HIS A 207 7.16 11.25 3.10
N SER A 208 5.97 11.02 3.66
CA SER A 208 5.90 10.52 5.03
C SER A 208 6.23 9.03 5.10
N THR A 209 6.76 8.61 6.24
CA THR A 209 7.14 7.22 6.50
C THR A 209 6.42 6.71 7.74
N ILE A 210 5.79 5.55 7.60
CA ILE A 210 5.06 4.88 8.67
C ILE A 210 5.79 3.58 9.01
N LEU A 211 6.30 3.47 10.23
CA LEU A 211 7.01 2.29 10.69
C LEU A 211 6.04 1.17 11.09
N ALA A 212 6.54 -0.05 11.03
CA ALA A 212 5.79 -1.27 11.30
C ALA A 212 5.04 -1.24 12.64
N GLY A 213 3.77 -1.63 12.61
CA GLY A 213 2.90 -1.68 13.79
C GLY A 213 2.32 -0.33 14.21
N SER A 214 2.46 0.72 13.39
CA SER A 214 1.84 2.01 13.66
C SER A 214 0.37 2.02 13.27
N VAL A 215 -0.44 2.83 13.98
CA VAL A 215 -1.85 3.08 13.67
C VAL A 215 -2.07 4.56 13.40
N VAL A 216 -2.52 4.88 12.21
CA VAL A 216 -3.07 6.20 11.90
C VAL A 216 -4.58 6.10 12.02
N SER A 217 -5.15 6.58 13.11
CA SER A 217 -6.58 6.43 13.41
C SER A 217 -7.48 7.20 12.42
N ASP A 218 -8.80 6.98 12.56
CA ASP A 218 -9.81 7.57 11.68
C ASP A 218 -9.67 9.10 11.61
N ASP A 219 -9.77 9.64 10.38
CA ASP A 219 -9.63 11.08 10.07
C ASP A 219 -8.31 11.72 10.54
N ALA A 220 -7.32 10.94 10.96
CA ALA A 220 -6.02 11.47 11.33
C ALA A 220 -5.20 11.91 10.09
N MET A 221 -4.16 12.67 10.31
CA MET A 221 -3.26 13.13 9.25
C MET A 221 -1.81 13.04 9.70
N LEU A 222 -0.99 12.43 8.84
CA LEU A 222 0.46 12.47 8.97
C LEU A 222 1.02 13.49 7.97
N ALA A 223 1.74 14.49 8.48
CA ALA A 223 2.25 15.59 7.67
C ALA A 223 3.42 15.18 6.78
N THR A 224 3.70 16.01 5.78
CA THR A 224 4.79 15.85 4.81
C THR A 224 6.14 15.65 5.51
N HIS A 225 6.92 14.68 5.01
CA HIS A 225 8.23 14.30 5.56
C HIS A 225 8.23 13.85 7.02
N ALA A 226 7.07 13.52 7.59
CA ALA A 226 7.02 13.02 8.96
C ALA A 226 7.36 11.53 9.04
N LEU A 227 8.01 11.13 10.13
CA LEU A 227 8.32 9.74 10.45
C LEU A 227 7.46 9.29 11.64
N LEU A 228 6.49 8.42 11.39
CA LEU A 228 5.63 7.88 12.43
C LEU A 228 6.19 6.58 13.01
N ARG A 229 6.29 6.55 14.33
CA ARG A 229 6.49 5.35 15.15
C ARG A 229 5.47 5.36 16.28
N GLY A 230 4.52 4.45 16.25
CA GLY A 230 3.38 4.42 17.18
C GLY A 230 2.12 5.02 16.56
N ASP A 231 1.21 5.52 17.39
CA ASP A 231 -0.15 5.83 16.98
C ASP A 231 -0.43 7.32 16.84
N ILE A 232 -1.32 7.66 15.90
CA ILE A 232 -1.97 8.96 15.82
C ILE A 232 -3.42 8.77 16.25
N LEU A 233 -3.85 9.53 17.25
CA LEU A 233 -5.23 9.53 17.73
C LEU A 233 -6.22 9.97 16.63
N PRO A 234 -7.50 9.58 16.71
CA PRO A 234 -8.52 10.07 15.78
C PRO A 234 -8.51 11.59 15.67
N HIS A 235 -8.67 12.11 14.46
CA HIS A 235 -8.63 13.54 14.14
C HIS A 235 -7.29 14.24 14.43
N GLY A 236 -6.26 13.51 14.87
CA GLY A 236 -4.94 14.09 15.17
C GLY A 236 -4.16 14.43 13.90
N ILE A 237 -3.43 15.56 13.96
CA ILE A 237 -2.44 15.94 12.94
C ILE A 237 -1.06 15.79 13.55
N ALA A 238 -0.31 14.80 13.06
CA ALA A 238 1.06 14.54 13.51
C ALA A 238 2.07 15.04 12.49
N MET A 239 3.18 15.60 12.98
CA MET A 239 4.27 16.09 12.14
C MET A 239 5.63 15.94 12.82
N GLY A 240 6.70 15.97 12.03
CA GLY A 240 8.09 15.94 12.48
C GLY A 240 8.76 14.58 12.45
N LEU A 241 10.01 14.53 12.92
CA LEU A 241 10.89 13.36 13.00
C LEU A 241 11.46 13.25 14.43
N PRO A 242 10.93 12.36 15.29
CA PRO A 242 9.75 11.53 15.10
C PRO A 242 8.46 12.34 15.10
N ALA A 243 7.43 11.85 14.43
CA ALA A 243 6.13 12.52 14.35
C ALA A 243 5.46 12.60 15.74
N ARG A 244 4.84 13.75 16.03
CA ARG A 244 4.05 13.98 17.23
C ARG A 244 2.74 14.68 16.84
N VAL A 245 1.66 14.35 17.53
CA VAL A 245 0.39 15.08 17.36
C VAL A 245 0.58 16.49 17.88
N THR A 246 0.47 17.46 16.98
CA THR A 246 0.66 18.89 17.29
C THR A 246 -0.64 19.68 17.19
N ARG A 247 -1.65 19.14 16.50
CA ARG A 247 -2.96 19.73 16.28
C ARG A 247 -4.03 18.67 16.23
N MET A 248 -5.27 19.07 16.49
CA MET A 248 -6.47 18.28 16.27
C MET A 248 -7.33 18.94 15.20
N LYS A 249 -7.97 18.16 14.35
CA LYS A 249 -9.05 18.64 13.48
C LYS A 249 -10.29 18.83 14.34
N MET A 250 -10.81 20.05 14.43
CA MET A 250 -12.10 20.34 15.03
C MET A 250 -13.13 20.45 13.91
N ARG A 251 -14.14 19.63 13.99
CA ARG A 251 -15.27 19.68 13.05
C ARG A 251 -16.52 20.03 13.88
N ASP A 252 -16.96 21.28 13.77
CA ASP A 252 -18.15 21.77 14.51
C ASP A 252 -19.47 21.24 13.91
N THR A 253 -19.42 20.71 12.69
CA THR A 253 -20.63 20.23 11.99
C THR A 253 -20.31 19.04 11.11
N GLN A 254 -21.31 18.23 10.81
CA GLN A 254 -21.27 17.26 9.73
C GLN A 254 -20.79 17.96 8.44
N PRO A 255 -19.90 17.36 7.65
CA PRO A 255 -19.52 17.96 6.38
C PRO A 255 -20.78 18.19 5.56
N ASP A 256 -20.97 19.38 5.06
CA ASP A 256 -21.97 19.65 4.06
C ASP A 256 -21.61 18.81 2.82
N GLU A 257 -22.42 17.79 2.54
CA GLU A 257 -22.18 16.89 1.41
C GLU A 257 -22.12 17.62 0.07
N ALA A 258 -22.70 18.82 0.00
CA ALA A 258 -22.73 19.66 -1.19
C ALA A 258 -21.46 20.52 -1.37
N ALA A 259 -20.71 20.80 -0.30
CA ALA A 259 -19.59 21.76 -0.33
C ALA A 259 -18.24 21.15 -0.75
N GLY A 260 -18.15 19.81 -0.87
CA GLY A 260 -16.86 19.15 -1.05
C GLY A 260 -15.96 19.30 0.20
N TYR A 261 -14.96 18.47 0.30
CA TYR A 261 -14.06 18.44 1.44
C TYR A 261 -13.04 19.57 1.32
N ASP A 262 -13.33 20.75 1.88
CA ASP A 262 -12.35 21.81 1.98
C ASP A 262 -11.48 21.63 3.25
N VAL A 263 -10.24 21.24 3.04
CA VAL A 263 -9.23 21.08 4.12
C VAL A 263 -9.01 22.38 4.88
N ASN A 264 -9.28 23.53 4.26
CA ASN A 264 -9.08 24.84 4.86
C ASN A 264 -10.26 25.26 5.75
N SER A 265 -11.42 24.62 5.63
CA SER A 265 -12.59 24.89 6.47
C SER A 265 -12.52 24.18 7.84
N ALA A 266 -11.65 23.18 8.02
CA ALA A 266 -11.47 22.52 9.29
C ALA A 266 -10.73 23.45 10.27
N GLN A 267 -11.35 23.76 11.39
CA GLN A 267 -10.66 24.47 12.46
C GLN A 267 -9.53 23.62 13.02
N LEU A 268 -8.32 24.17 13.02
CA LEU A 268 -7.13 23.53 13.56
C LEU A 268 -6.84 24.09 14.94
N VAL A 269 -6.93 23.25 15.96
CA VAL A 269 -6.58 23.61 17.33
C VAL A 269 -5.19 23.08 17.65
N ARG A 270 -4.31 23.93 18.16
CA ARG A 270 -3.01 23.48 18.65
C ARG A 270 -3.19 22.60 19.89
N VAL A 271 -2.62 21.39 19.85
CA VAL A 271 -2.60 20.51 21.02
C VAL A 271 -1.69 21.15 22.08
N PRO A 272 -2.18 21.38 23.31
CA PRO A 272 -1.35 21.85 24.40
C PRO A 272 -0.20 20.87 24.69
N ASP A 273 0.84 21.35 25.36
CA ASP A 273 1.95 20.49 25.75
C ASP A 273 1.42 19.23 26.45
N ARG A 274 1.82 18.06 25.96
CA ARG A 274 1.35 16.74 26.41
C ARG A 274 1.50 16.50 27.90
N LYS A 275 2.52 17.08 28.52
CA LYS A 275 2.73 16.98 29.97
C LYS A 275 1.64 17.66 30.80
N ALA A 276 0.87 18.56 30.18
CA ALA A 276 -0.19 19.32 30.82
C ALA A 276 -1.61 18.83 30.50
N ASN A 277 -1.80 17.87 29.59
CA ASN A 277 -3.13 17.44 29.17
C ASN A 277 -3.33 15.93 29.33
N PRO A 278 -4.08 15.49 30.37
CA PRO A 278 -4.35 14.07 30.62
C PRO A 278 -5.26 13.41 29.56
N GLN A 279 -5.91 14.19 28.69
CA GLN A 279 -6.69 13.63 27.57
C GLN A 279 -5.81 13.12 26.42
N PHE A 280 -4.53 13.47 26.42
CA PHE A 280 -3.56 13.02 25.43
C PHE A 280 -2.38 12.34 26.15
N PRO A 281 -2.53 11.14 26.68
CA PRO A 281 -1.42 10.42 27.28
C PRO A 281 -0.32 10.25 26.24
N ASP A 282 0.92 10.16 26.70
CA ASP A 282 2.03 9.80 25.81
C ASP A 282 1.63 8.55 25.00
N PRO A 283 1.89 8.53 23.68
CA PRO A 283 1.60 7.33 22.93
C PRO A 283 2.42 6.21 23.54
N THR A 284 1.74 5.32 24.22
CA THR A 284 2.31 4.00 24.51
C THR A 284 2.77 3.42 23.17
N PRO A 285 3.95 2.80 23.11
CA PRO A 285 4.37 2.08 21.92
C PRO A 285 3.20 1.21 21.48
N ASN A 286 2.86 1.26 20.20
CA ASN A 286 1.70 0.56 19.69
C ASN A 286 1.77 -0.91 20.06
N GLN A 287 0.91 -1.31 20.96
CA GLN A 287 0.65 -2.70 21.29
C GLN A 287 -0.47 -3.22 20.39
N THR A 288 -0.36 -2.99 19.09
CA THR A 288 -1.25 -3.67 18.15
C THR A 288 -0.91 -5.15 18.21
N ARG A 289 -1.71 -5.84 19.00
CA ARG A 289 -1.49 -7.21 19.41
C ARG A 289 -1.72 -8.14 18.25
N LEU A 290 -0.64 -8.73 17.75
CA LEU A 290 -0.77 -10.07 17.22
C LEU A 290 -1.01 -10.98 18.45
N PRO A 291 -2.03 -11.86 18.46
CA PRO A 291 -2.41 -12.62 19.65
C PRO A 291 -1.28 -13.42 20.32
N ASP A 292 -0.21 -13.72 19.59
CA ASP A 292 0.88 -14.58 20.05
C ASP A 292 2.24 -13.84 20.14
N GLY A 293 2.29 -12.53 19.86
CA GLY A 293 3.55 -11.77 19.76
C GLY A 293 4.00 -11.07 21.04
N ASP A 294 3.09 -10.82 21.99
CA ASP A 294 3.35 -9.96 23.14
C ASP A 294 4.39 -10.55 24.10
N ALA A 295 4.32 -11.85 24.40
CA ALA A 295 5.28 -12.50 25.30
C ALA A 295 6.71 -12.54 24.69
N ALA A 296 6.81 -12.72 23.38
CA ALA A 296 8.10 -12.71 22.69
C ALA A 296 8.69 -11.30 22.63
N LEU A 297 7.85 -10.27 22.47
CA LEU A 297 8.26 -8.86 22.47
C LEU A 297 8.72 -8.39 23.86
N GLU A 298 8.00 -8.76 24.91
CA GLU A 298 8.37 -8.44 26.29
C GLU A 298 9.66 -9.15 26.72
N ALA A 299 9.80 -10.43 26.38
CA ALA A 299 11.02 -11.19 26.62
C ALA A 299 12.22 -10.61 25.87
N ARG A 300 11.98 -10.02 24.69
CA ARG A 300 12.99 -9.39 23.87
C ARG A 300 13.36 -7.99 24.38
N ALA A 301 12.39 -7.17 24.75
CA ALA A 301 12.62 -5.87 25.38
C ALA A 301 13.40 -6.01 26.70
N THR A 302 13.14 -7.06 27.46
CA THR A 302 13.84 -7.38 28.70
C THR A 302 15.29 -7.79 28.41
N ARG A 303 15.53 -8.62 27.38
CA ARG A 303 16.89 -8.99 26.95
C ARG A 303 17.68 -7.78 26.43
N MET A 304 17.06 -6.88 25.67
CA MET A 304 17.69 -5.66 25.20
C MET A 304 18.06 -4.70 26.33
N LYS A 305 17.19 -4.54 27.34
CA LYS A 305 17.52 -3.74 28.53
C LYS A 305 18.68 -4.34 29.35
N ALA A 306 18.80 -5.66 29.42
CA ALA A 306 19.86 -6.35 30.10
C ALA A 306 21.22 -6.27 29.38
N ALA A 307 21.21 -6.05 28.06
CA ALA A 307 22.39 -5.99 27.21
C ALA A 307 22.99 -4.57 27.06
N LEU A 308 22.30 -3.53 27.54
CA LEU A 308 22.84 -2.18 27.53
C LEU A 308 23.95 -2.05 28.57
N PRO A 309 25.14 -1.48 28.23
CA PRO A 309 26.18 -1.22 29.21
C PRO A 309 25.61 -0.34 30.31
N LYS A 310 25.81 -0.77 31.55
CA LYS A 310 25.51 0.08 32.70
C LYS A 310 26.49 1.23 32.67
N GLY A 311 26.04 2.42 32.28
CA GLY A 311 26.81 3.66 32.37
C GLY A 311 27.07 4.08 33.78
#